data_0266224c411c927380fd38996492355e
#
_entry.id   0266224c411c927380fd38996492355e
#
_cell.length_a   1.000
_cell.length_b   1.000
_cell.length_c   1.000
_cell.angle_alpha   90.00
_cell.angle_beta   90.00
_cell.angle_gamma   90.00
#
_symmetry.space_group_name_H-M   'P 1'
#
loop_
_entity.id
_entity.type
_entity.pdbx_description
1 polymer ?
#
loop_
_entity_poly.entity_id
_entity_poly.type
_entity_poly.pdbx_seq_one_letter_code
_entity_poly.pdbx_strand_id
1 'polypeptide(L)'
;MAIKRTITIDGMEVPFKASASLPRLYRAKFRKDILKDFSALKDSVDESDEKNSGLGIESLEVFENIAWTMAKHADPVGVPDSPDDWLEQFNCFSIYEVLPQLFELWGMNLETQAESKKALARLTAK
;
A
#
# COMPACT_ATOMS: atom_id res chain seq x y z
N MET A 1 -8.73 2.14 -13.65
CA MET A 1 -9.35 0.87 -13.26
C MET A 1 -8.83 0.42 -11.91
N ALA A 2 -9.72 -0.02 -11.04
CA ALA A 2 -9.32 -0.49 -9.72
C ALA A 2 -8.81 -1.92 -9.78
N ILE A 3 -7.77 -2.19 -9.00
CA ILE A 3 -7.18 -3.52 -8.91
C ILE A 3 -7.39 -4.03 -7.49
N LYS A 4 -7.94 -5.21 -7.37
CA LYS A 4 -8.21 -5.86 -6.09
C LYS A 4 -7.38 -7.12 -5.92
N ARG A 5 -6.98 -7.39 -4.69
CA ARG A 5 -6.31 -8.63 -4.34
C ARG A 5 -6.69 -9.02 -2.91
N THR A 6 -6.94 -10.29 -2.68
CA THR A 6 -7.19 -10.81 -1.34
C THR A 6 -5.89 -11.38 -0.80
N ILE A 7 -5.53 -10.96 0.40
CA ILE A 7 -4.32 -11.42 1.09
C ILE A 7 -4.74 -12.08 2.38
N THR A 8 -4.17 -13.25 2.66
CA THR A 8 -4.44 -13.94 3.93
C THR A 8 -3.56 -13.36 5.02
N ILE A 9 -4.19 -12.83 6.06
CA ILE A 9 -3.51 -12.27 7.22
C ILE A 9 -4.03 -12.97 8.46
N ASP A 10 -3.15 -13.66 9.16
CA ASP A 10 -3.51 -14.36 10.41
C ASP A 10 -4.69 -15.32 10.18
N GLY A 11 -4.69 -16.02 9.05
CA GLY A 11 -5.76 -16.97 8.71
C GLY A 11 -7.04 -16.32 8.19
N MET A 12 -7.09 -15.00 8.11
CA MET A 12 -8.27 -14.28 7.60
C MET A 12 -8.01 -13.74 6.20
N GLU A 13 -9.01 -13.84 5.35
CA GLU A 13 -8.91 -13.30 4.00
C GLU A 13 -9.30 -11.84 4.02
N VAL A 14 -8.35 -10.97 3.67
CA VAL A 14 -8.56 -9.52 3.69
C VAL A 14 -8.42 -8.97 2.28
N PRO A 15 -9.46 -8.33 1.75
CA PRO A 15 -9.35 -7.71 0.42
C PRO A 15 -8.65 -6.36 0.51
N PHE A 16 -7.83 -6.09 -0.50
CA PHE A 16 -7.13 -4.82 -0.68
C PHE A 16 -7.43 -4.30 -2.08
N LYS A 17 -7.46 -2.98 -2.23
CA LYS A 17 -7.78 -2.35 -3.50
C LYS A 17 -6.86 -1.17 -3.77
N ALA A 18 -6.36 -1.08 -4.99
CA ALA A 18 -5.59 0.06 -5.46
C ALA A 18 -6.31 0.69 -6.65
N SER A 19 -6.41 2.00 -6.66
CA SER A 19 -7.04 2.75 -7.75
C SER A 19 -6.47 4.17 -7.76
N ALA A 20 -6.89 4.96 -8.73
CA ALA A 20 -6.48 6.35 -8.81
C ALA A 20 -6.93 7.18 -7.60
N SER A 21 -7.93 6.71 -6.88
CA SER A 21 -8.41 7.40 -5.68
C SER A 21 -7.53 7.17 -4.45
N LEU A 22 -6.69 6.15 -4.48
CA LEU A 22 -5.90 5.76 -3.31
C LEU A 22 -5.00 6.89 -2.78
N PRO A 23 -4.26 7.60 -3.61
CA PRO A 23 -3.45 8.72 -3.11
C PRO A 23 -4.27 9.80 -2.42
N ARG A 24 -5.46 10.07 -2.94
CA ARG A 24 -6.34 11.06 -2.35
C ARG A 24 -6.87 10.62 -1.00
N LEU A 25 -7.24 9.34 -0.88
CA LEU A 25 -7.72 8.79 0.38
C LEU A 25 -6.64 8.83 1.45
N TYR A 26 -5.42 8.46 1.08
CA TYR A 26 -4.29 8.48 1.99
C TYR A 26 -3.97 9.90 2.45
N ARG A 27 -3.92 10.85 1.52
CA ARG A 27 -3.65 12.25 1.82
C ARG A 27 -4.72 12.84 2.73
N ALA A 28 -5.99 12.50 2.48
CA ALA A 28 -7.10 13.01 3.28
C ALA A 28 -7.02 12.51 4.72
N LYS A 29 -6.60 11.27 4.92
CA LYS A 29 -6.54 10.67 6.25
C LYS A 29 -5.25 11.04 7.00
N PHE A 30 -4.11 10.94 6.34
CA PHE A 30 -2.80 11.06 7.00
C PHE A 30 -2.06 12.35 6.67
N ARG A 31 -2.55 13.12 5.71
CA ARG A 31 -1.90 14.37 5.27
C ARG A 31 -0.50 14.12 4.72
N LYS A 32 -0.32 12.98 4.06
CA LYS A 32 0.96 12.56 3.49
C LYS A 32 0.76 12.11 2.05
N ASP A 33 1.88 12.06 1.32
CA ASP A 33 1.90 11.60 -0.06
C ASP A 33 2.24 10.11 -0.09
N ILE A 34 1.28 9.29 -0.52
CA ILE A 34 1.45 7.83 -0.55
C ILE A 34 2.60 7.41 -1.47
N LEU A 35 2.83 8.13 -2.56
CA LEU A 35 3.92 7.81 -3.49
C LEU A 35 5.28 7.95 -2.81
N LYS A 36 5.47 9.03 -2.07
CA LYS A 36 6.69 9.26 -1.30
C LYS A 36 6.85 8.23 -0.21
N ASP A 37 5.79 7.98 0.54
CA ASP A 37 5.83 7.05 1.66
C ASP A 37 6.08 5.62 1.19
N PHE A 38 5.44 5.21 0.10
CA PHE A 38 5.62 3.87 -0.45
C PHE A 38 7.02 3.69 -1.01
N SER A 39 7.56 4.70 -1.68
CA SER A 39 8.92 4.67 -2.20
C SER A 39 9.95 4.57 -1.07
N ALA A 40 9.77 5.37 -0.02
CA ALA A 40 10.64 5.34 1.15
C ALA A 40 10.56 3.98 1.85
N LEU A 41 9.37 3.41 1.92
CA LEU A 41 9.17 2.09 2.52
C LEU A 41 9.88 1.01 1.72
N LYS A 42 9.80 1.07 0.41
CA LYS A 42 10.49 0.13 -0.47
C LYS A 42 12.00 0.20 -0.27
N ASP A 43 12.54 1.42 -0.22
CA ASP A 43 13.97 1.62 0.01
C ASP A 43 14.40 1.08 1.37
N SER A 44 13.57 1.29 2.40
CA SER A 44 13.86 0.77 3.74
C SER A 44 13.88 -0.75 3.77
N VAL A 45 12.98 -1.39 3.06
CA VAL A 45 12.94 -2.85 2.97
C VAL A 45 14.18 -3.36 2.25
N ASP A 46 14.54 -2.73 1.14
CA ASP A 46 15.72 -3.13 0.37
C ASP A 46 17.01 -2.96 1.16
N GLU A 47 17.10 -1.88 1.97
CA GLU A 47 18.26 -1.61 2.81
C GLU A 47 18.35 -2.48 4.05
N SER A 48 17.21 -2.90 4.60
CA SER A 48 17.16 -3.71 5.81
C SER A 48 17.42 -5.19 5.55
N ASP A 49 17.87 -5.50 4.36
CA ASP A 49 18.17 -6.84 3.93
C ASP A 49 19.13 -7.51 4.91
N GLU A 50 19.09 -8.77 5.02
CA GLU A 50 20.01 -9.67 5.73
C GLU A 50 20.74 -9.18 6.99
N LYS A 51 21.33 -8.01 6.97
CA LYS A 51 22.21 -7.55 8.07
C LYS A 51 21.52 -6.77 9.15
N ASN A 52 20.49 -6.04 8.78
CA ASN A 52 19.71 -5.27 9.74
C ASN A 52 18.35 -5.91 9.85
N SER A 53 18.11 -6.48 10.96
CA SER A 53 16.91 -7.26 11.19
C SER A 53 15.68 -6.44 11.47
N GLY A 54 15.68 -5.16 11.19
CA GLY A 54 14.50 -4.40 11.53
C GLY A 54 14.28 -3.15 10.71
N LEU A 55 13.03 -2.94 10.35
CA LEU A 55 12.58 -1.68 9.83
C LEU A 55 12.40 -0.70 10.97
N GLY A 56 12.65 0.58 10.72
CA GLY A 56 12.42 1.60 11.72
C GLY A 56 10.93 1.73 12.05
N ILE A 57 10.65 2.34 13.18
CA ILE A 57 9.28 2.55 13.64
C ILE A 57 8.46 3.31 12.59
N GLU A 58 9.06 4.32 11.97
CA GLU A 58 8.38 5.11 10.94
C GLU A 58 7.98 4.26 9.74
N SER A 59 8.86 3.35 9.34
CA SER A 59 8.57 2.46 8.20
C SER A 59 7.45 1.50 8.52
N LEU A 60 7.40 0.98 9.73
CA LEU A 60 6.31 0.10 10.16
C LEU A 60 4.98 0.84 10.18
N GLU A 61 4.97 2.05 10.69
CA GLU A 61 3.75 2.86 10.72
C GLU A 61 3.27 3.18 9.31
N VAL A 62 4.17 3.53 8.41
CA VAL A 62 3.84 3.79 7.01
C VAL A 62 3.22 2.55 6.37
N PHE A 63 3.83 1.39 6.57
CA PHE A 63 3.30 0.12 6.06
C PHE A 63 1.88 -0.12 6.55
N GLU A 64 1.66 0.01 7.86
CA GLU A 64 0.36 -0.23 8.47
C GLU A 64 -0.70 0.73 7.94
N ASN A 65 -0.33 1.99 7.79
CA ASN A 65 -1.25 3.01 7.30
C ASN A 65 -1.62 2.78 5.82
N ILE A 66 -0.66 2.40 5.00
CA ILE A 66 -0.91 2.08 3.59
C ILE A 66 -1.80 0.85 3.47
N ALA A 67 -1.50 -0.19 4.24
CA ALA A 67 -2.29 -1.42 4.24
C ALA A 67 -3.73 -1.12 4.66
N TRP A 68 -3.91 -0.36 5.74
CA TRP A 68 -5.25 0.03 6.19
C TRP A 68 -6.00 0.80 5.09
N THR A 69 -5.34 1.74 4.43
CA THR A 69 -5.98 2.56 3.40
C THR A 69 -6.48 1.68 2.26
N MET A 70 -5.66 0.73 1.81
CA MET A 70 -6.05 -0.19 0.75
C MET A 70 -7.18 -1.11 1.17
N ALA A 71 -7.15 -1.61 2.42
CA ALA A 71 -8.21 -2.46 2.95
C ALA A 71 -9.51 -1.68 3.11
N LYS A 72 -9.44 -0.47 3.64
CA LYS A 72 -10.61 0.40 3.80
C LYS A 72 -11.23 0.74 2.45
N HIS A 73 -10.39 0.96 1.44
CA HIS A 73 -10.84 1.23 0.08
C HIS A 73 -11.58 0.03 -0.51
N ALA A 74 -11.12 -1.18 -0.20
CA ALA A 74 -11.76 -2.40 -0.67
C ALA A 74 -13.08 -2.70 0.04
N ASP A 75 -13.16 -2.38 1.33
CA ASP A 75 -14.33 -2.68 2.17
C ASP A 75 -14.60 -1.52 3.14
N PRO A 76 -15.19 -0.43 2.64
CA PRO A 76 -15.41 0.76 3.47
C PRO A 76 -16.29 0.53 4.69
N VAL A 77 -17.18 -0.46 4.63
CA VAL A 77 -18.11 -0.74 5.73
C VAL A 77 -17.50 -1.68 6.75
N GLY A 78 -16.84 -2.73 6.30
CA GLY A 78 -16.29 -3.77 7.18
C GLY A 78 -14.99 -3.39 7.87
N VAL A 79 -14.18 -2.53 7.25
CA VAL A 79 -12.90 -2.12 7.84
C VAL A 79 -13.13 -0.94 8.77
N PRO A 80 -12.61 -1.00 10.02
CA PRO A 80 -12.77 0.11 10.97
C PRO A 80 -12.21 1.43 10.44
N ASP A 81 -12.65 2.54 11.02
CA ASP A 81 -12.28 3.87 10.57
C ASP A 81 -10.86 4.28 10.97
N SER A 82 -10.18 3.49 11.78
CA SER A 82 -8.80 3.78 12.17
C SER A 82 -7.91 2.56 11.98
N PRO A 83 -6.63 2.79 11.64
CA PRO A 83 -5.67 1.68 11.56
C PRO A 83 -5.54 0.92 12.87
N ASP A 84 -5.59 1.61 14.00
CA ASP A 84 -5.45 0.98 15.32
C ASP A 84 -6.54 -0.05 15.55
N ASP A 85 -7.79 0.31 15.29
CA ASP A 85 -8.92 -0.60 15.48
C ASP A 85 -8.87 -1.77 14.50
N TRP A 86 -8.40 -1.50 13.28
CA TRP A 86 -8.27 -2.55 12.28
C TRP A 86 -7.21 -3.57 12.66
N LEU A 87 -6.06 -3.10 13.14
CA LEU A 87 -4.95 -3.97 13.54
C LEU A 87 -5.29 -4.83 14.74
N GLU A 88 -6.19 -4.37 15.61
CA GLU A 88 -6.64 -5.13 16.76
C GLU A 88 -7.33 -6.45 16.38
N GLN A 89 -7.81 -6.57 15.16
CA GLN A 89 -8.46 -7.78 14.68
C GLN A 89 -7.49 -8.92 14.43
N PHE A 90 -6.21 -8.62 14.34
CA PHE A 90 -5.19 -9.62 14.00
C PHE A 90 -4.29 -9.91 15.20
N ASN A 91 -3.96 -11.18 15.40
CA ASN A 91 -2.97 -11.55 16.40
C ASN A 91 -1.56 -11.29 15.88
N CYS A 92 -1.40 -11.37 14.56
CA CYS A 92 -0.11 -11.17 13.90
C CYS A 92 -0.33 -10.49 12.55
N PHE A 93 0.46 -9.46 12.28
CA PHE A 93 0.42 -8.75 11.01
C PHE A 93 1.85 -8.65 10.48
N SER A 94 2.24 -9.64 9.69
CA SER A 94 3.61 -9.75 9.23
C SER A 94 3.88 -8.86 8.03
N ILE A 95 4.75 -7.89 8.21
CA ILE A 95 5.18 -7.00 7.13
C ILE A 95 5.85 -7.78 6.00
N TYR A 96 6.61 -8.82 6.35
CA TYR A 96 7.36 -9.60 5.36
C TYR A 96 6.47 -10.46 4.47
N GLU A 97 5.28 -10.83 4.96
CA GLU A 97 4.32 -11.59 4.16
C GLU A 97 3.39 -10.68 3.36
N VAL A 98 2.97 -9.58 3.96
CA VAL A 98 1.95 -8.71 3.38
C VAL A 98 2.54 -7.69 2.42
N LEU A 99 3.64 -7.06 2.79
CA LEU A 99 4.20 -5.95 2.03
C LEU A 99 4.56 -6.28 0.58
N PRO A 100 5.20 -7.42 0.29
CA PRO A 100 5.49 -7.75 -1.11
C PRO A 100 4.23 -7.83 -1.98
N GLN A 101 3.14 -8.30 -1.40
CA GLN A 101 1.87 -8.39 -2.12
C GLN A 101 1.25 -7.02 -2.34
N LEU A 102 1.43 -6.10 -1.39
CA LEU A 102 0.98 -4.71 -1.57
C LEU A 102 1.80 -3.99 -2.62
N PHE A 103 3.12 -4.21 -2.65
CA PHE A 103 3.98 -3.66 -3.70
C PHE A 103 3.56 -4.16 -5.08
N GLU A 104 3.26 -5.45 -5.18
CA GLU A 104 2.80 -6.03 -6.43
C GLU A 104 1.49 -5.40 -6.88
N LEU A 105 0.54 -5.28 -5.97
CA LEU A 105 -0.74 -4.64 -6.24
C LEU A 105 -0.57 -3.19 -6.67
N TRP A 106 0.24 -2.44 -5.94
CA TRP A 106 0.53 -1.04 -6.26
C TRP A 106 1.35 -0.91 -7.53
N GLY A 107 2.29 -1.83 -7.75
CA GLY A 107 3.12 -1.86 -8.93
C GLY A 107 2.30 -2.00 -10.20
N MET A 108 1.30 -2.86 -10.20
CA MET A 108 0.40 -3.01 -11.33
C MET A 108 -0.33 -1.70 -11.64
N ASN A 109 -0.75 -0.97 -10.60
CA ASN A 109 -1.39 0.32 -10.76
C ASN A 109 -0.42 1.36 -11.32
N LEU A 110 0.82 1.36 -10.85
CA LEU A 110 1.85 2.27 -11.32
C LEU A 110 2.25 2.00 -12.77
N GLU A 111 2.32 0.74 -13.15
CA GLU A 111 2.64 0.34 -14.52
C GLU A 111 1.59 0.89 -15.48
N THR A 112 0.33 0.79 -15.12
CA THR A 112 -0.76 1.34 -15.91
C THR A 112 -0.61 2.86 -16.08
N GLN A 113 -0.27 3.55 -15.00
CA GLN A 113 -0.06 4.99 -15.03
C GLN A 113 1.16 5.37 -15.87
N ALA A 114 2.23 4.60 -15.77
CA ALA A 114 3.45 4.84 -16.54
C ALA A 114 3.20 4.68 -18.03
N GLU A 115 2.45 3.67 -18.43
CA GLU A 115 2.08 3.47 -19.83
C GLU A 115 1.24 4.62 -20.35
N SER A 116 0.30 5.10 -19.57
CA SER A 116 -0.53 6.26 -19.94
C SER A 116 0.33 7.49 -20.12
N LYS A 117 1.30 7.69 -19.23
CA LYS A 117 2.21 8.84 -19.33
C LYS A 117 3.10 8.75 -20.56
N LYS A 118 3.59 7.58 -20.89
CA LYS A 118 4.40 7.35 -22.10
C LYS A 118 3.60 7.61 -23.36
N ALA A 119 2.35 7.15 -23.38
CA ALA A 119 1.47 7.37 -24.52
C ALA A 119 1.23 8.87 -24.74
N LEU A 120 0.99 9.60 -23.65
CA LEU A 120 0.80 11.04 -23.71
C LEU A 120 2.07 11.73 -24.22
N ALA A 121 3.22 11.33 -23.74
CA ALA A 121 4.51 11.90 -24.17
C ALA A 121 4.74 11.67 -25.66
N ARG A 122 4.37 10.51 -26.19
CA ARG A 122 4.48 10.23 -27.61
C ARG A 122 3.58 11.12 -28.45
N LEU A 123 2.38 11.40 -27.96
CA LEU A 123 1.43 12.25 -28.68
C LEU A 123 1.86 13.71 -28.69
N THR A 124 2.56 14.16 -27.65
CA THR A 124 2.99 15.55 -27.52
C THR A 124 4.42 15.80 -27.99
N ALA A 125 5.22 14.77 -28.12
CA ALA A 125 6.61 14.90 -28.58
C ALA A 125 6.65 15.12 -30.08
N LYS A 126 7.36 16.12 -30.49
CA LYS A 126 7.50 16.47 -31.90
C LYS A 126 8.90 16.95 -32.20
#